data_2d3503d25104833ee8eb7825ee8f1035
#
_entry.id   2d3503d25104833ee8eb7825ee8f1035
#
_cell.length_a   1.000
_cell.length_b   1.000
_cell.length_c   1.000
_cell.angle_alpha   90.00
_cell.angle_beta   90.00
_cell.angle_gamma   90.00
#
_symmetry.space_group_name_H-M   'P 1'
#
loop_
_entity.id
_entity.type
_entity.pdbx_description
1 polymer ?
#
loop_
_entity_poly.entity_id
_entity_poly.type
_entity_poly.pdbx_seq_one_letter_code
_entity_poly.pdbx_strand_id
1 'polypeptide(L)'
;AYTHLTLLAENTEGMHNLFRMSSLASLEGYYFKPRMDRDLLQTYSSGVIATTGCPSGEVQTRLRLGQYDEALKAAAEFRDIFGAENYFVELMDHGLGIEKRVMSDLVRISQELGIPLLATNDLHYTKADDAEAHAALLCVQSGSTLDDPKRFKFDSTDFYVKSAAQMRTLFSDFPEACDNTLLIAQRASVAFDESANYMPRFPVPEGESETSYFEKEVHRGLAVRYPGGVPDRVKAQAEYEIGVISQMGFASYFLVVADFINWAKEHGIRVGPGRGSGAGSMAAYAMRITELDPLEHGLIFERFLNPDRVSMPDFDVDFDERRRGEVIRYVSDKYGDD
;
A
#
# COMPACT_ATOMS: atom_id res chain seq x y z
N ALA A 1 20.51 13.27 12.99
CA ALA A 1 20.17 13.82 11.66
C ALA A 1 19.78 12.64 10.75
N TYR A 2 19.00 12.88 9.71
CA TYR A 2 18.68 11.91 8.68
C TYR A 2 18.90 12.55 7.32
N THR A 3 19.10 11.72 6.31
CA THR A 3 19.29 12.12 4.91
C THR A 3 18.31 11.34 4.03
N HIS A 4 18.10 11.80 2.81
CA HIS A 4 17.25 11.13 1.84
C HIS A 4 18.07 10.14 1.00
N LEU A 5 17.43 9.04 0.61
CA LEU A 5 17.92 8.07 -0.36
C LEU A 5 16.75 7.61 -1.20
N THR A 6 16.86 7.67 -2.52
CA THR A 6 15.80 7.17 -3.42
C THR A 6 16.04 5.69 -3.68
N LEU A 7 15.01 4.88 -3.48
CA LEU A 7 15.02 3.44 -3.73
C LEU A 7 13.91 3.08 -4.71
N LEU A 8 14.22 2.23 -5.68
CA LEU A 8 13.30 1.73 -6.70
C LEU A 8 13.33 0.21 -6.70
N ALA A 9 12.17 -0.42 -6.83
CA ALA A 9 12.10 -1.87 -7.03
C ALA A 9 12.46 -2.22 -8.48
N GLU A 10 13.45 -3.07 -8.67
CA GLU A 10 13.78 -3.63 -9.97
C GLU A 10 12.84 -4.78 -10.36
N ASN A 11 12.40 -5.55 -9.37
CA ASN A 11 11.54 -6.72 -9.54
C ASN A 11 10.63 -6.91 -8.31
N THR A 12 9.81 -7.95 -8.33
CA THR A 12 8.86 -8.24 -7.23
C THR A 12 9.57 -8.54 -5.90
N GLU A 13 10.76 -9.17 -5.91
CA GLU A 13 11.57 -9.37 -4.70
C GLU A 13 12.00 -8.03 -4.10
N GLY A 14 12.51 -7.13 -4.94
CA GLY A 14 12.88 -5.77 -4.52
C GLY A 14 11.71 -4.99 -3.96
N MET A 15 10.51 -5.14 -4.54
CA MET A 15 9.29 -4.53 -3.99
C MET A 15 8.98 -5.05 -2.58
N HIS A 16 9.04 -6.35 -2.36
CA HIS A 16 8.84 -6.94 -1.03
C HIS A 16 9.92 -6.49 -0.03
N ASN A 17 11.17 -6.35 -0.49
CA ASN A 17 12.26 -5.82 0.32
C ASN A 17 12.02 -4.36 0.71
N LEU A 18 11.49 -3.52 -0.20
CA LEU A 18 11.08 -2.15 0.12
C LEU A 18 9.97 -2.11 1.18
N PHE A 19 8.97 -3.01 1.10
CA PHE A 19 7.93 -3.11 2.12
C PHE A 19 8.51 -3.49 3.48
N ARG A 20 9.42 -4.48 3.54
CA ARG A 20 10.08 -4.89 4.78
C ARG A 20 10.94 -3.78 5.38
N MET A 21 11.75 -3.11 4.56
CA MET A 21 12.55 -1.97 5.00
C MET A 21 11.68 -0.85 5.57
N SER A 22 10.59 -0.49 4.89
CA SER A 22 9.66 0.54 5.34
C SER A 22 8.96 0.17 6.65
N SER A 23 8.57 -1.10 6.80
CA SER A 23 7.95 -1.62 8.02
C SER A 23 8.93 -1.58 9.20
N LEU A 24 10.14 -2.11 9.03
CA LEU A 24 11.17 -2.13 10.06
C LEU A 24 11.62 -0.70 10.44
N ALA A 25 11.73 0.20 9.46
CA ALA A 25 12.02 1.60 9.74
C ALA A 25 10.95 2.27 10.62
N SER A 26 9.69 1.86 10.46
CA SER A 26 8.58 2.39 11.24
C SER A 26 8.48 1.74 12.62
N LEU A 27 8.71 0.43 12.74
CA LEU A 27 8.56 -0.33 13.97
C LEU A 27 9.77 -0.23 14.89
N GLU A 28 10.98 -0.29 14.32
CA GLU A 28 12.24 -0.36 15.07
C GLU A 28 13.11 0.88 14.90
N GLY A 29 13.07 1.51 13.71
CA GLY A 29 13.90 2.67 13.37
C GLY A 29 13.26 4.04 13.63
N TYR A 30 12.10 4.10 14.27
CA TYR A 30 11.35 5.35 14.45
C TYR A 30 11.99 6.28 15.48
N TYR A 31 12.44 7.45 14.98
CA TYR A 31 12.86 8.57 15.83
C TYR A 31 12.45 9.89 15.19
N PHE A 32 11.28 10.43 15.56
CA PHE A 32 10.53 11.52 14.94
C PHE A 32 10.02 11.23 13.53
N LYS A 33 10.71 10.35 12.79
CA LYS A 33 10.36 9.80 11.47
C LYS A 33 10.90 8.38 11.36
N PRO A 34 10.31 7.52 10.52
CA PRO A 34 10.90 6.23 10.18
C PRO A 34 12.30 6.42 9.57
N ARG A 35 13.27 5.63 10.01
CA ARG A 35 14.67 5.70 9.54
C ARG A 35 15.21 4.32 9.28
N MET A 36 16.16 4.27 8.37
CA MET A 36 16.92 3.06 8.01
C MET A 36 18.40 3.33 8.21
N ASP A 37 19.12 2.32 8.62
CA ASP A 37 20.58 2.32 8.65
C ASP A 37 21.16 1.49 7.51
N ARG A 38 22.50 1.43 7.43
CA ARG A 38 23.18 0.68 6.39
C ARG A 38 23.04 -0.83 6.51
N ASP A 39 22.93 -1.34 7.72
CA ASP A 39 22.79 -2.78 7.96
C ASP A 39 21.42 -3.26 7.42
N LEU A 40 20.35 -2.48 7.67
CA LEU A 40 19.04 -2.76 7.12
C LEU A 40 19.03 -2.67 5.59
N LEU A 41 19.64 -1.63 5.02
CA LEU A 41 19.76 -1.47 3.57
C LEU A 41 20.52 -2.64 2.93
N GLN A 42 21.63 -3.07 3.53
CA GLN A 42 22.41 -4.20 3.01
C GLN A 42 21.65 -5.52 3.09
N THR A 43 20.91 -5.74 4.17
CA THR A 43 20.12 -6.97 4.36
C THR A 43 19.05 -7.14 3.29
N TYR A 44 18.44 -6.03 2.83
CA TYR A 44 17.31 -6.04 1.90
C TYR A 44 17.60 -5.33 0.57
N SER A 45 18.86 -5.27 0.14
CA SER A 45 19.28 -4.62 -1.11
C SER A 45 18.94 -5.40 -2.38
N SER A 46 18.66 -6.71 -2.28
CA SER A 46 18.37 -7.57 -3.44
C SER A 46 17.16 -7.05 -4.22
N GLY A 47 17.30 -6.92 -5.54
CA GLY A 47 16.24 -6.40 -6.44
C GLY A 47 15.90 -4.92 -6.22
N VAL A 48 16.78 -4.15 -5.57
CA VAL A 48 16.58 -2.72 -5.32
C VAL A 48 17.63 -1.91 -6.06
N ILE A 49 17.18 -0.89 -6.79
CA ILE A 49 18.02 0.14 -7.39
C ILE A 49 18.00 1.35 -6.46
N ALA A 50 19.15 1.95 -6.22
CA ALA A 50 19.29 3.14 -5.38
C ALA A 50 19.95 4.30 -6.14
N THR A 51 19.69 5.53 -5.70
CA THR A 51 20.36 6.72 -6.23
C THR A 51 20.90 7.59 -5.10
N THR A 52 21.79 8.53 -5.41
CA THR A 52 22.26 9.51 -4.41
C THR A 52 21.15 10.39 -3.86
N GLY A 53 19.97 10.42 -4.49
CA GLY A 53 18.80 11.18 -4.09
C GLY A 53 18.88 12.68 -4.39
N CYS A 54 18.00 13.45 -3.77
CA CYS A 54 17.89 14.89 -3.92
C CYS A 54 18.98 15.66 -3.12
N PRO A 55 19.01 17.01 -3.16
CA PRO A 55 19.95 17.82 -2.37
C PRO A 55 20.00 17.54 -0.87
N SER A 56 19.00 16.85 -0.31
CA SER A 56 18.98 16.37 1.08
C SER A 56 19.58 14.96 1.26
N GLY A 57 20.07 14.33 0.21
CA GLY A 57 20.81 13.09 0.25
C GLY A 57 22.13 13.21 1.02
N GLU A 58 22.69 12.11 1.50
CA GLU A 58 23.93 12.15 2.28
C GLU A 58 25.11 12.66 1.43
N VAL A 59 25.28 12.11 0.22
CA VAL A 59 26.36 12.51 -0.69
C VAL A 59 26.30 14.01 -0.96
N GLN A 60 25.15 14.53 -1.40
CA GLN A 60 24.99 15.96 -1.70
C GLN A 60 25.14 16.82 -0.45
N THR A 61 24.69 16.36 0.72
CA THR A 61 24.87 17.08 1.99
C THR A 61 26.34 17.23 2.34
N ARG A 62 27.16 16.18 2.18
CA ARG A 62 28.60 16.24 2.39
C ARG A 62 29.29 17.21 1.41
N LEU A 63 28.91 17.16 0.13
CA LEU A 63 29.45 18.08 -0.90
C LEU A 63 29.11 19.55 -0.57
N ARG A 64 27.89 19.85 -0.14
CA ARG A 64 27.48 21.21 0.28
C ARG A 64 28.29 21.74 1.45
N LEU A 65 28.78 20.84 2.32
CA LEU A 65 29.63 21.18 3.46
C LEU A 65 31.12 21.22 3.09
N GLY A 66 31.48 21.05 1.81
CA GLY A 66 32.89 20.99 1.35
C GLY A 66 33.62 19.73 1.78
N GLN A 67 32.93 18.67 2.12
CA GLN A 67 33.47 17.40 2.61
C GLN A 67 33.49 16.37 1.48
N TYR A 68 34.34 16.60 0.45
CA TYR A 68 34.41 15.75 -0.74
C TYR A 68 34.74 14.30 -0.40
N ASP A 69 35.77 14.08 0.40
CA ASP A 69 36.26 12.71 0.75
C ASP A 69 35.16 11.92 1.51
N GLU A 70 34.41 12.58 2.38
CA GLU A 70 33.26 11.97 3.09
C GLU A 70 32.09 11.66 2.14
N ALA A 71 31.87 12.50 1.14
CA ALA A 71 30.88 12.26 0.10
C ALA A 71 31.27 11.08 -0.79
N LEU A 72 32.53 11.01 -1.20
CA LEU A 72 33.11 9.91 -1.98
C LEU A 72 32.97 8.58 -1.22
N LYS A 73 33.34 8.59 0.06
CA LYS A 73 33.20 7.42 0.95
C LYS A 73 31.76 6.97 1.07
N ALA A 74 30.81 7.88 1.32
CA ALA A 74 29.41 7.54 1.41
C ALA A 74 28.86 6.95 0.09
N ALA A 75 29.25 7.52 -1.06
CA ALA A 75 28.87 6.99 -2.36
C ALA A 75 29.44 5.58 -2.61
N ALA A 76 30.70 5.33 -2.21
CA ALA A 76 31.33 4.02 -2.30
C ALA A 76 30.60 2.98 -1.42
N GLU A 77 30.24 3.34 -0.18
CA GLU A 77 29.49 2.47 0.72
C GLU A 77 28.12 2.08 0.13
N PHE A 78 27.37 3.02 -0.43
CA PHE A 78 26.09 2.73 -1.06
C PHE A 78 26.26 1.88 -2.33
N ARG A 79 27.29 2.14 -3.16
CA ARG A 79 27.62 1.30 -4.29
C ARG A 79 27.89 -0.15 -3.86
N ASP A 80 28.62 -0.33 -2.77
CA ASP A 80 28.96 -1.67 -2.27
C ASP A 80 27.75 -2.39 -1.68
N ILE A 81 26.76 -1.66 -1.10
CA ILE A 81 25.49 -2.21 -0.59
C ILE A 81 24.57 -2.67 -1.74
N PHE A 82 24.37 -1.83 -2.76
CA PHE A 82 23.40 -2.11 -3.82
C PHE A 82 24.01 -2.78 -5.06
N GLY A 83 25.33 -2.72 -5.20
CA GLY A 83 26.06 -3.15 -6.38
C GLY A 83 26.28 -2.01 -7.39
N ALA A 84 27.39 -2.07 -8.13
CA ALA A 84 27.79 -1.01 -9.06
C ALA A 84 26.77 -0.74 -10.19
N GLU A 85 25.98 -1.75 -10.57
CA GLU A 85 24.95 -1.65 -11.60
C GLU A 85 23.59 -1.16 -11.06
N ASN A 86 23.44 -1.13 -9.74
CA ASN A 86 22.18 -0.79 -9.06
C ASN A 86 22.25 0.52 -8.26
N TYR A 87 23.37 1.21 -8.30
CA TYR A 87 23.53 2.50 -7.64
C TYR A 87 23.89 3.58 -8.66
N PHE A 88 23.17 4.72 -8.63
CA PHE A 88 23.29 5.80 -9.60
C PHE A 88 23.59 7.12 -8.91
N VAL A 89 24.48 7.92 -9.49
CA VAL A 89 24.65 9.32 -9.12
C VAL A 89 23.57 10.13 -9.81
N GLU A 90 22.68 10.69 -9.00
CA GLU A 90 21.51 11.43 -9.46
C GLU A 90 21.85 12.90 -9.70
N LEU A 91 21.55 13.39 -10.89
CA LEU A 91 21.70 14.78 -11.30
C LEU A 91 20.33 15.44 -11.40
N MET A 92 20.21 16.63 -10.79
CA MET A 92 19.01 17.47 -10.84
C MET A 92 19.39 18.89 -11.24
N ASP A 93 18.61 19.58 -12.04
CA ASP A 93 18.77 20.98 -12.36
C ASP A 93 17.40 21.69 -12.45
N HIS A 94 17.03 22.39 -11.39
CA HIS A 94 15.88 23.29 -11.30
C HIS A 94 16.33 24.77 -11.28
N GLY A 95 17.54 25.04 -11.74
CA GLY A 95 18.15 26.37 -11.70
C GLY A 95 18.64 26.81 -10.32
N LEU A 96 18.61 25.92 -9.32
CA LEU A 96 18.98 26.23 -7.95
C LEU A 96 20.51 26.32 -7.77
N GLY A 97 20.96 27.35 -7.07
CA GLY A 97 22.40 27.52 -6.79
C GLY A 97 23.00 26.38 -5.97
N ILE A 98 22.20 25.65 -5.20
CA ILE A 98 22.60 24.49 -4.42
C ILE A 98 22.94 23.28 -5.32
N GLU A 99 22.14 23.04 -6.36
CA GLU A 99 22.34 21.96 -7.33
C GLU A 99 23.58 22.23 -8.18
N LYS A 100 23.70 23.47 -8.69
CA LYS A 100 24.85 23.89 -9.52
C LYS A 100 26.19 23.75 -8.78
N ARG A 101 26.23 24.00 -7.47
CA ARG A 101 27.46 23.90 -6.67
C ARG A 101 27.95 22.47 -6.50
N VAL A 102 27.05 21.48 -6.49
CA VAL A 102 27.44 20.07 -6.27
C VAL A 102 27.54 19.28 -7.55
N MET A 103 27.04 19.79 -8.68
CA MET A 103 26.98 19.10 -9.97
C MET A 103 28.35 18.56 -10.42
N SER A 104 29.38 19.40 -10.43
CA SER A 104 30.73 19.01 -10.86
C SER A 104 31.34 17.93 -9.96
N ASP A 105 31.11 18.02 -8.65
CA ASP A 105 31.62 17.04 -7.69
C ASP A 105 30.87 15.71 -7.79
N LEU A 106 29.55 15.72 -8.05
CA LEU A 106 28.77 14.51 -8.32
C LEU A 106 29.27 13.79 -9.58
N VAL A 107 29.52 14.53 -10.66
CA VAL A 107 30.10 13.96 -11.90
C VAL A 107 31.47 13.38 -11.63
N ARG A 108 32.30 14.06 -10.84
CA ARG A 108 33.60 13.57 -10.45
C ARG A 108 33.53 12.27 -9.62
N ILE A 109 32.60 12.18 -8.65
CA ILE A 109 32.35 10.96 -7.87
C ILE A 109 31.90 9.82 -8.78
N SER A 110 31.01 10.08 -9.74
CA SER A 110 30.59 9.10 -10.75
C SER A 110 31.79 8.53 -11.50
N GLN A 111 32.72 9.38 -11.96
CA GLN A 111 33.90 8.98 -12.71
C GLN A 111 34.90 8.21 -11.84
N GLU A 112 35.21 8.68 -10.63
CA GLU A 112 36.16 8.05 -9.72
C GLU A 112 35.71 6.67 -9.24
N LEU A 113 34.41 6.47 -9.01
CA LEU A 113 33.84 5.23 -8.51
C LEU A 113 33.26 4.32 -9.60
N GLY A 114 33.19 4.79 -10.85
CA GLY A 114 32.53 4.05 -11.95
C GLY A 114 31.04 3.87 -11.74
N ILE A 115 30.36 4.83 -11.10
CA ILE A 115 28.93 4.81 -10.85
C ILE A 115 28.21 5.56 -11.99
N PRO A 116 27.18 4.98 -12.65
CA PRO A 116 26.47 5.63 -13.74
C PRO A 116 25.69 6.87 -13.26
N LEU A 117 25.59 7.88 -14.15
CA LEU A 117 24.80 9.08 -13.93
C LEU A 117 23.33 8.82 -14.23
N LEU A 118 22.41 9.52 -13.53
CA LEU A 118 20.98 9.47 -13.74
C LEU A 118 20.37 10.88 -13.69
N ALA A 119 19.70 11.32 -14.75
CA ALA A 119 19.01 12.60 -14.78
C ALA A 119 17.60 12.44 -14.23
N THR A 120 17.25 13.21 -13.21
CA THR A 120 15.88 13.22 -12.64
C THR A 120 15.35 14.64 -12.52
N ASN A 121 14.07 14.77 -12.20
CA ASN A 121 13.40 16.06 -12.18
C ASN A 121 12.71 16.39 -10.84
N ASP A 122 12.82 15.53 -9.82
CA ASP A 122 12.21 15.76 -8.48
C ASP A 122 10.83 16.45 -8.57
N LEU A 123 9.96 15.93 -9.46
CA LEU A 123 8.72 16.59 -9.81
C LEU A 123 7.70 16.60 -8.66
N HIS A 124 7.04 17.75 -8.49
CA HIS A 124 6.06 17.96 -7.43
C HIS A 124 4.67 18.31 -7.97
N TYR A 125 4.57 18.70 -9.23
CA TYR A 125 3.31 19.04 -9.90
C TYR A 125 3.38 18.80 -11.41
N THR A 126 2.22 18.77 -12.06
CA THR A 126 2.13 18.31 -13.46
C THR A 126 2.54 19.38 -14.46
N LYS A 127 2.06 20.62 -14.31
CA LYS A 127 2.29 21.72 -15.24
C LYS A 127 3.07 22.85 -14.57
N ALA A 128 3.80 23.63 -15.35
CA ALA A 128 4.55 24.78 -14.83
C ALA A 128 3.64 25.78 -14.08
N ASP A 129 2.42 25.98 -14.54
CA ASP A 129 1.44 26.88 -13.92
C ASP A 129 0.88 26.36 -12.58
N ASP A 130 1.08 25.09 -12.26
CA ASP A 130 0.61 24.48 -11.00
C ASP A 130 1.49 24.86 -9.79
N ALA A 131 2.59 25.59 -10.00
CA ALA A 131 3.51 26.02 -8.94
C ALA A 131 2.82 26.83 -7.83
N GLU A 132 1.85 27.69 -8.18
CA GLU A 132 1.10 28.49 -7.20
C GLU A 132 0.13 27.62 -6.39
N ALA A 133 -0.56 26.68 -7.04
CA ALA A 133 -1.44 25.72 -6.38
C ALA A 133 -0.64 24.81 -5.42
N HIS A 134 0.55 24.37 -5.83
CA HIS A 134 1.47 23.61 -4.99
C HIS A 134 1.92 24.45 -3.76
N ALA A 135 2.24 25.73 -3.95
CA ALA A 135 2.59 26.61 -2.84
C ALA A 135 1.44 26.75 -1.82
N ALA A 136 0.19 26.82 -2.28
CA ALA A 136 -0.97 26.83 -1.41
C ALA A 136 -1.13 25.49 -0.64
N LEU A 137 -0.90 24.37 -1.30
CA LEU A 137 -0.93 23.04 -0.66
C LEU A 137 0.13 22.91 0.45
N LEU A 138 1.34 23.42 0.22
CA LEU A 138 2.39 23.46 1.25
C LEU A 138 1.99 24.34 2.46
N CYS A 139 1.25 25.42 2.24
CA CYS A 139 0.70 26.22 3.33
C CYS A 139 -0.34 25.44 4.15
N VAL A 140 -1.21 24.67 3.51
CA VAL A 140 -2.18 23.80 4.22
C VAL A 140 -1.44 22.78 5.08
N GLN A 141 -0.42 22.12 4.52
CA GLN A 141 0.37 21.12 5.24
C GLN A 141 1.13 21.69 6.44
N SER A 142 1.66 22.90 6.32
CA SER A 142 2.49 23.54 7.37
C SER A 142 1.71 24.43 8.33
N GLY A 143 0.40 24.61 8.12
CA GLY A 143 -0.42 25.53 8.92
C GLY A 143 -0.03 26.99 8.75
N SER A 144 0.52 27.39 7.57
CA SER A 144 0.94 28.75 7.24
C SER A 144 0.04 29.37 6.17
N THR A 145 0.29 30.61 5.78
CA THR A 145 -0.41 31.32 4.70
C THR A 145 0.56 31.71 3.59
N LEU A 146 0.06 32.01 2.40
CA LEU A 146 0.89 32.43 1.25
C LEU A 146 1.65 33.72 1.53
N ASP A 147 1.09 34.59 2.36
CA ASP A 147 1.69 35.90 2.73
C ASP A 147 2.73 35.78 3.86
N ASP A 148 2.87 34.62 4.50
CA ASP A 148 3.86 34.42 5.54
C ASP A 148 5.27 34.37 4.93
N PRO A 149 6.16 35.33 5.21
CA PRO A 149 7.52 35.38 4.66
C PRO A 149 8.39 34.20 5.15
N LYS A 150 8.02 33.57 6.26
CA LYS A 150 8.76 32.43 6.86
C LYS A 150 8.20 31.05 6.44
N ARG A 151 7.14 31.04 5.61
CA ARG A 151 6.59 29.78 5.15
C ARG A 151 7.63 28.93 4.41
N PHE A 152 7.50 27.61 4.46
CA PHE A 152 8.25 26.73 3.57
C PHE A 152 7.85 26.97 2.12
N LYS A 153 8.81 27.16 1.23
CA LYS A 153 8.60 27.35 -0.20
C LYS A 153 9.73 26.76 -1.00
N PHE A 154 9.44 26.41 -2.22
CA PHE A 154 10.46 26.06 -3.21
C PHE A 154 11.00 27.38 -3.83
N ASP A 155 12.32 27.43 -4.04
CA ASP A 155 12.99 28.59 -4.63
C ASP A 155 13.04 28.55 -6.17
N SER A 156 12.32 27.61 -6.79
CA SER A 156 12.14 27.48 -8.24
C SER A 156 10.73 27.04 -8.56
N THR A 157 10.27 27.28 -9.79
CA THR A 157 9.00 26.80 -10.36
C THR A 157 9.20 25.64 -11.35
N ASP A 158 10.40 25.06 -11.41
CA ASP A 158 10.79 24.07 -12.41
C ASP A 158 10.54 22.61 -12.01
N PHE A 159 9.74 22.38 -10.97
CA PHE A 159 9.41 21.03 -10.45
C PHE A 159 8.20 20.38 -11.15
N TYR A 160 7.94 20.76 -12.40
CA TYR A 160 6.85 20.20 -13.22
C TYR A 160 7.32 19.05 -14.11
N VAL A 161 6.38 18.30 -14.68
CA VAL A 161 6.68 17.19 -15.61
C VAL A 161 7.26 17.75 -16.91
N LYS A 162 8.56 17.58 -17.10
CA LYS A 162 9.26 17.96 -18.32
C LYS A 162 9.16 16.87 -19.39
N SER A 163 9.04 17.24 -20.65
CA SER A 163 9.13 16.31 -21.76
C SER A 163 10.54 15.74 -21.89
N ALA A 164 10.68 14.59 -22.57
CA ALA A 164 11.98 13.99 -22.88
C ALA A 164 12.91 14.97 -23.61
N ALA A 165 12.37 15.79 -24.53
CA ALA A 165 13.14 16.80 -25.26
C ALA A 165 13.67 17.91 -24.31
N GLN A 166 12.85 18.36 -23.37
CA GLN A 166 13.26 19.35 -22.36
C GLN A 166 14.35 18.76 -21.45
N MET A 167 14.19 17.53 -20.96
CA MET A 167 15.20 16.85 -20.13
C MET A 167 16.52 16.69 -20.89
N ARG A 168 16.49 16.24 -22.15
CA ARG A 168 17.71 16.10 -22.98
C ARG A 168 18.37 17.44 -23.29
N THR A 169 17.62 18.53 -23.37
CA THR A 169 18.18 19.87 -23.52
C THR A 169 18.86 20.30 -22.21
N LEU A 170 18.21 20.08 -21.08
CA LEU A 170 18.69 20.45 -19.74
C LEU A 170 20.00 19.72 -19.39
N PHE A 171 20.09 18.44 -19.75
CA PHE A 171 21.26 17.58 -19.49
C PHE A 171 22.05 17.29 -20.77
N SER A 172 22.16 18.28 -21.69
CA SER A 172 22.89 18.10 -22.96
C SER A 172 24.36 17.72 -22.79
N ASP A 173 24.98 18.11 -21.69
CA ASP A 173 26.37 17.77 -21.34
C ASP A 173 26.53 16.35 -20.78
N PHE A 174 25.41 15.69 -20.42
CA PHE A 174 25.35 14.34 -19.83
C PHE A 174 24.26 13.50 -20.47
N PRO A 175 24.30 13.24 -21.80
CA PRO A 175 23.24 12.51 -22.49
C PRO A 175 23.00 11.10 -21.95
N GLU A 176 24.04 10.44 -21.46
CA GLU A 176 23.99 9.13 -20.82
C GLU A 176 23.12 9.13 -19.54
N ALA A 177 23.08 10.24 -18.82
CA ALA A 177 22.23 10.35 -17.62
C ALA A 177 20.73 10.29 -18.00
N CYS A 178 20.34 10.81 -19.15
CA CYS A 178 19.00 10.64 -19.68
C CYS A 178 18.75 9.23 -20.24
N ASP A 179 19.74 8.61 -20.90
CA ASP A 179 19.61 7.26 -21.41
C ASP A 179 19.42 6.23 -20.30
N ASN A 180 20.11 6.41 -19.17
CA ASN A 180 19.99 5.56 -18.00
C ASN A 180 18.59 5.57 -17.37
N THR A 181 17.76 6.59 -17.60
CA THR A 181 16.35 6.55 -17.18
C THR A 181 15.57 5.47 -17.92
N LEU A 182 15.85 5.27 -19.22
CA LEU A 182 15.24 4.22 -20.01
C LEU A 182 15.77 2.84 -19.59
N LEU A 183 17.05 2.74 -19.26
CA LEU A 183 17.65 1.50 -18.73
C LEU A 183 16.92 1.07 -17.45
N ILE A 184 16.72 1.99 -16.51
CA ILE A 184 15.99 1.69 -15.25
C ILE A 184 14.54 1.31 -15.56
N ALA A 185 13.86 2.02 -16.45
CA ALA A 185 12.48 1.72 -16.83
C ALA A 185 12.33 0.33 -17.47
N GLN A 186 13.33 -0.11 -18.27
CA GLN A 186 13.34 -1.45 -18.85
C GLN A 186 13.62 -2.56 -17.83
N ARG A 187 14.42 -2.27 -16.82
CA ARG A 187 14.76 -3.21 -15.75
C ARG A 187 13.63 -3.36 -14.74
N ALA A 188 12.93 -2.27 -14.44
CA ALA A 188 11.85 -2.26 -13.46
C ALA A 188 10.65 -3.09 -13.96
N SER A 189 10.50 -4.29 -13.39
CA SER A 189 9.43 -5.23 -13.73
C SER A 189 8.83 -5.80 -12.45
N VAL A 190 7.83 -5.09 -11.92
CA VAL A 190 7.11 -5.48 -10.70
C VAL A 190 5.72 -5.93 -11.07
N ALA A 191 5.30 -7.07 -10.53
CA ALA A 191 3.95 -7.58 -10.69
C ALA A 191 3.32 -7.86 -9.32
N PHE A 192 2.04 -7.53 -9.18
CA PHE A 192 1.21 -7.93 -8.05
C PHE A 192 0.49 -9.22 -8.40
N ASP A 193 0.50 -10.20 -7.51
CA ASP A 193 -0.32 -11.40 -7.65
C ASP A 193 -1.72 -11.09 -7.10
N GLU A 194 -2.63 -10.76 -8.00
CA GLU A 194 -4.05 -10.50 -7.69
C GLU A 194 -4.88 -11.79 -7.63
N SER A 195 -4.29 -12.93 -7.97
CA SER A 195 -4.99 -14.24 -7.95
C SER A 195 -4.96 -14.90 -6.58
N ALA A 196 -4.05 -14.49 -5.70
CA ALA A 196 -3.91 -15.09 -4.38
C ALA A 196 -5.07 -14.64 -3.46
N ASN A 197 -5.76 -15.63 -2.90
CA ASN A 197 -6.79 -15.40 -1.89
C ASN A 197 -6.20 -15.61 -0.50
N TYR A 198 -6.00 -14.52 0.22
CA TYR A 198 -5.44 -14.49 1.59
C TYR A 198 -6.51 -14.57 2.68
N MET A 199 -7.75 -14.99 2.32
CA MET A 199 -8.80 -15.16 3.32
C MET A 199 -8.40 -16.24 4.34
N PRO A 200 -8.57 -15.98 5.65
CA PRO A 200 -8.33 -16.98 6.68
C PRO A 200 -9.27 -18.17 6.47
N ARG A 201 -8.73 -19.36 6.68
CA ARG A 201 -9.52 -20.59 6.63
C ARG A 201 -10.28 -20.78 7.94
N PHE A 202 -11.57 -21.04 7.83
CA PHE A 202 -12.36 -21.37 9.00
C PHE A 202 -12.05 -22.81 9.46
N PRO A 203 -11.75 -23.05 10.76
CA PRO A 203 -11.55 -24.39 11.28
C PRO A 203 -12.88 -25.15 11.31
N VAL A 204 -13.05 -26.11 10.41
CA VAL A 204 -14.25 -26.94 10.32
C VAL A 204 -14.07 -28.26 11.11
N PRO A 205 -15.17 -28.92 11.57
CA PRO A 205 -15.11 -30.21 12.21
C PRO A 205 -14.50 -31.29 11.31
N GLU A 206 -13.93 -32.35 11.93
CA GLU A 206 -13.35 -33.48 11.20
C GLU A 206 -14.40 -34.14 10.27
N GLY A 207 -14.01 -34.34 9.01
CA GLY A 207 -14.88 -34.91 7.98
C GLY A 207 -15.71 -33.88 7.21
N GLU A 208 -15.66 -32.58 7.57
CA GLU A 208 -16.34 -31.51 6.85
C GLU A 208 -15.35 -30.73 5.97
N SER A 209 -15.87 -30.15 4.91
CA SER A 209 -15.22 -29.06 4.18
C SER A 209 -15.83 -27.73 4.58
N GLU A 210 -15.15 -26.60 4.28
CA GLU A 210 -15.73 -25.26 4.52
C GLU A 210 -17.08 -25.11 3.81
N THR A 211 -17.21 -25.64 2.61
CA THR A 211 -18.47 -25.61 1.84
C THR A 211 -19.56 -26.45 2.49
N SER A 212 -19.29 -27.71 2.86
CA SER A 212 -20.32 -28.57 3.48
C SER A 212 -20.72 -28.05 4.86
N TYR A 213 -19.78 -27.52 5.61
CA TYR A 213 -20.08 -26.95 6.93
C TYR A 213 -20.87 -25.63 6.81
N PHE A 214 -20.53 -24.78 5.83
CA PHE A 214 -21.32 -23.57 5.53
C PHE A 214 -22.77 -23.89 5.18
N GLU A 215 -23.00 -24.81 4.25
CA GLU A 215 -24.34 -25.29 3.88
C GLU A 215 -25.13 -25.76 5.10
N LYS A 216 -24.52 -26.60 5.92
CA LYS A 216 -25.12 -27.12 7.15
C LYS A 216 -25.48 -26.00 8.14
N GLU A 217 -24.61 -25.01 8.33
CA GLU A 217 -24.87 -23.87 9.22
C GLU A 217 -25.98 -22.96 8.70
N VAL A 218 -26.07 -22.75 7.38
CA VAL A 218 -27.20 -22.02 6.77
C VAL A 218 -28.52 -22.75 7.04
N HIS A 219 -28.59 -24.06 6.79
CA HIS A 219 -29.80 -24.86 7.04
C HIS A 219 -30.18 -24.87 8.52
N ARG A 220 -29.20 -25.01 9.41
CA ARG A 220 -29.42 -24.93 10.85
C ARG A 220 -30.01 -23.57 11.25
N GLY A 221 -29.43 -22.51 10.68
CA GLY A 221 -29.87 -21.13 10.95
C GLY A 221 -31.30 -20.87 10.44
N LEU A 222 -31.63 -21.36 9.25
CA LEU A 222 -33.02 -21.26 8.71
C LEU A 222 -34.03 -21.93 9.63
N ALA A 223 -33.74 -23.11 10.16
CA ALA A 223 -34.63 -23.80 11.09
C ALA A 223 -34.87 -22.99 12.38
N VAL A 224 -33.86 -22.22 12.83
CA VAL A 224 -33.98 -21.32 13.99
C VAL A 224 -34.80 -20.07 13.65
N ARG A 225 -34.59 -19.50 12.44
CA ARG A 225 -35.29 -18.29 12.00
C ARG A 225 -36.81 -18.55 11.71
N TYR A 226 -37.15 -19.76 11.27
CA TYR A 226 -38.50 -20.17 10.89
C TYR A 226 -38.94 -21.41 11.70
N PRO A 227 -39.27 -21.25 13.01
CA PRO A 227 -39.60 -22.38 13.88
C PRO A 227 -40.92 -23.06 13.50
N GLY A 228 -41.76 -22.38 12.73
CA GLY A 228 -43.02 -22.94 12.17
C GLY A 228 -42.83 -23.75 10.87
N GLY A 229 -41.59 -23.90 10.43
CA GLY A 229 -41.22 -24.51 9.14
C GLY A 229 -40.72 -23.47 8.14
N VAL A 230 -39.62 -23.80 7.44
CA VAL A 230 -39.02 -22.91 6.44
C VAL A 230 -39.92 -22.84 5.20
N PRO A 231 -40.39 -21.66 4.77
CA PRO A 231 -41.22 -21.52 3.56
C PRO A 231 -40.45 -21.94 2.30
N ASP A 232 -41.14 -22.49 1.30
CA ASP A 232 -40.49 -23.00 0.08
C ASP A 232 -39.72 -21.92 -0.69
N ARG A 233 -40.27 -20.67 -0.71
CA ARG A 233 -39.54 -19.53 -1.32
C ARG A 233 -38.20 -19.22 -0.63
N VAL A 234 -38.15 -19.38 0.71
CA VAL A 234 -36.95 -19.16 1.50
C VAL A 234 -35.93 -20.25 1.25
N LYS A 235 -36.39 -21.53 1.19
CA LYS A 235 -35.54 -22.67 0.83
C LYS A 235 -34.92 -22.48 -0.55
N ALA A 236 -35.74 -22.16 -1.55
CA ALA A 236 -35.26 -21.96 -2.92
C ALA A 236 -34.21 -20.82 -3.02
N GLN A 237 -34.44 -19.72 -2.30
CA GLN A 237 -33.46 -18.63 -2.26
C GLN A 237 -32.17 -19.04 -1.55
N ALA A 238 -32.27 -19.73 -0.42
CA ALA A 238 -31.09 -20.19 0.32
C ALA A 238 -30.26 -21.18 -0.49
N GLU A 239 -30.88 -22.17 -1.16
CA GLU A 239 -30.17 -23.12 -2.03
C GLU A 239 -29.46 -22.40 -3.19
N TYR A 240 -30.12 -21.43 -3.80
CA TYR A 240 -29.50 -20.60 -4.84
C TYR A 240 -28.27 -19.87 -4.32
N GLU A 241 -28.39 -19.18 -3.16
CA GLU A 241 -27.30 -18.44 -2.55
C GLU A 241 -26.15 -19.36 -2.11
N ILE A 242 -26.44 -20.50 -1.49
CA ILE A 242 -25.45 -21.52 -1.13
C ILE A 242 -24.64 -21.94 -2.37
N GLY A 243 -25.34 -22.20 -3.48
CA GLY A 243 -24.70 -22.56 -4.75
C GLY A 243 -23.75 -21.47 -5.24
N VAL A 244 -24.19 -20.20 -5.29
CA VAL A 244 -23.40 -19.07 -5.74
C VAL A 244 -22.19 -18.83 -4.82
N ILE A 245 -22.40 -18.75 -3.50
CA ILE A 245 -21.36 -18.49 -2.51
C ILE A 245 -20.27 -19.60 -2.56
N SER A 246 -20.70 -20.86 -2.69
CA SER A 246 -19.80 -22.01 -2.76
C SER A 246 -19.00 -22.02 -4.07
N GLN A 247 -19.65 -21.75 -5.21
CA GLN A 247 -19.02 -21.67 -6.52
C GLN A 247 -17.98 -20.55 -6.58
N MET A 248 -18.24 -19.41 -5.94
CA MET A 248 -17.32 -18.28 -5.87
C MET A 248 -16.21 -18.46 -4.81
N GLY A 249 -16.25 -19.52 -4.00
CA GLY A 249 -15.22 -19.82 -2.99
C GLY A 249 -15.32 -18.99 -1.70
N PHE A 250 -16.48 -18.40 -1.39
CA PHE A 250 -16.66 -17.51 -0.24
C PHE A 250 -17.27 -18.16 1.00
N ALA A 251 -17.42 -19.50 1.03
CA ALA A 251 -17.95 -20.22 2.18
C ALA A 251 -17.19 -19.91 3.48
N SER A 252 -15.84 -19.95 3.44
CA SER A 252 -14.99 -19.61 4.59
C SER A 252 -15.22 -18.19 5.08
N TYR A 253 -15.35 -17.22 4.18
CA TYR A 253 -15.62 -15.84 4.52
C TYR A 253 -16.92 -15.68 5.34
N PHE A 254 -18.01 -16.32 4.89
CA PHE A 254 -19.29 -16.30 5.63
C PHE A 254 -19.15 -16.94 7.01
N LEU A 255 -18.41 -18.05 7.11
CA LEU A 255 -18.17 -18.75 8.38
C LEU A 255 -17.38 -17.86 9.36
N VAL A 256 -16.30 -17.21 8.90
CA VAL A 256 -15.49 -16.31 9.71
C VAL A 256 -16.32 -15.12 10.18
N VAL A 257 -17.08 -14.48 9.29
CA VAL A 257 -17.91 -13.32 9.63
C VAL A 257 -19.01 -13.71 10.63
N ALA A 258 -19.68 -14.84 10.41
CA ALA A 258 -20.68 -15.35 11.33
C ALA A 258 -20.09 -15.67 12.71
N ASP A 259 -18.88 -16.20 12.75
CA ASP A 259 -18.19 -16.58 13.98
C ASP A 259 -17.98 -15.36 14.91
N PHE A 260 -17.31 -14.33 14.45
CA PHE A 260 -17.03 -13.18 15.32
C PHE A 260 -18.28 -12.36 15.65
N ILE A 261 -19.28 -12.30 14.75
CA ILE A 261 -20.56 -11.66 15.04
C ILE A 261 -21.34 -12.43 16.13
N ASN A 262 -21.42 -13.75 16.01
CA ASN A 262 -22.11 -14.57 17.00
C ASN A 262 -21.36 -14.57 18.32
N TRP A 263 -20.01 -14.64 18.29
CA TRP A 263 -19.19 -14.48 19.49
C TRP A 263 -19.51 -13.16 20.23
N ALA A 264 -19.56 -12.06 19.49
CA ALA A 264 -19.91 -10.76 20.08
C ALA A 264 -21.28 -10.76 20.73
N LYS A 265 -22.30 -11.30 20.04
CA LYS A 265 -23.68 -11.43 20.55
C LYS A 265 -23.74 -12.29 21.81
N GLU A 266 -23.03 -13.42 21.85
CA GLU A 266 -22.98 -14.33 23.00
C GLU A 266 -22.26 -13.72 24.21
N HIS A 267 -21.33 -12.78 23.99
CA HIS A 267 -20.65 -12.02 25.03
C HIS A 267 -21.36 -10.72 25.42
N GLY A 268 -22.61 -10.52 24.94
CA GLY A 268 -23.44 -9.36 25.27
C GLY A 268 -22.94 -8.06 24.66
N ILE A 269 -22.15 -8.13 23.57
CA ILE A 269 -21.75 -6.98 22.77
C ILE A 269 -22.85 -6.73 21.74
N ARG A 270 -23.37 -5.51 21.71
CA ARG A 270 -24.39 -5.15 20.73
C ARG A 270 -23.80 -5.11 19.32
N VAL A 271 -24.50 -5.76 18.40
CA VAL A 271 -24.19 -5.77 16.96
C VAL A 271 -25.36 -5.17 16.20
N GLY A 272 -25.08 -4.33 15.23
CA GLY A 272 -26.09 -3.74 14.35
C GLY A 272 -26.82 -4.80 13.51
N PRO A 273 -28.01 -4.48 12.97
CA PRO A 273 -28.82 -5.45 12.22
C PRO A 273 -28.26 -5.83 10.86
N GLY A 274 -27.16 -5.24 10.45
CA GLY A 274 -26.58 -5.31 9.13
C GLY A 274 -26.93 -4.09 8.29
N ARG A 275 -26.05 -3.72 7.39
CA ARG A 275 -26.20 -2.63 6.43
C ARG A 275 -25.50 -2.96 5.11
N GLY A 276 -25.67 -2.08 4.11
CA GLY A 276 -25.07 -2.29 2.80
C GLY A 276 -25.74 -3.44 2.01
N SER A 277 -25.03 -3.94 1.01
CA SER A 277 -25.53 -4.99 0.12
C SER A 277 -25.66 -6.36 0.77
N GLY A 278 -24.85 -6.65 1.79
CA GLY A 278 -24.87 -7.92 2.54
C GLY A 278 -26.20 -8.20 3.24
N ALA A 279 -27.00 -7.16 3.54
CA ALA A 279 -28.36 -7.31 4.06
C ALA A 279 -29.31 -8.03 3.07
N GLY A 280 -28.95 -8.13 1.79
CA GLY A 280 -29.73 -8.86 0.77
C GLY A 280 -29.53 -10.37 0.76
N SER A 281 -28.66 -10.94 1.62
CA SER A 281 -28.38 -12.37 1.64
C SER A 281 -29.22 -13.13 2.66
N MET A 282 -29.96 -14.14 2.19
CA MET A 282 -30.68 -15.10 3.02
C MET A 282 -29.72 -15.99 3.82
N ALA A 283 -28.59 -16.37 3.24
CA ALA A 283 -27.55 -17.11 3.95
C ALA A 283 -26.98 -16.29 5.12
N ALA A 284 -26.71 -15.01 4.91
CA ALA A 284 -26.26 -14.08 5.97
C ALA A 284 -27.31 -13.95 7.08
N TYR A 285 -28.60 -13.84 6.73
CA TYR A 285 -29.68 -13.81 7.69
C TYR A 285 -29.79 -15.12 8.49
N ALA A 286 -29.72 -16.26 7.81
CA ALA A 286 -29.73 -17.57 8.47
C ALA A 286 -28.58 -17.70 9.48
N MET A 287 -27.37 -17.32 9.11
CA MET A 287 -26.17 -17.42 9.95
C MET A 287 -26.06 -16.31 11.02
N ARG A 288 -27.09 -15.47 11.16
CA ARG A 288 -27.14 -14.34 12.13
C ARG A 288 -26.06 -13.28 11.88
N ILE A 289 -25.56 -13.19 10.65
CA ILE A 289 -24.71 -12.06 10.21
C ILE A 289 -25.56 -10.81 10.14
N THR A 290 -26.77 -10.93 9.58
CA THR A 290 -27.78 -9.86 9.52
C THR A 290 -29.04 -10.24 10.31
N GLU A 291 -29.87 -9.24 10.65
CA GLU A 291 -31.12 -9.42 11.41
C GLU A 291 -32.38 -9.03 10.62
N LEU A 292 -32.22 -8.71 9.35
CA LEU A 292 -33.33 -8.35 8.45
C LEU A 292 -33.59 -9.50 7.48
N ASP A 293 -34.82 -9.98 7.40
CA ASP A 293 -35.22 -10.97 6.39
C ASP A 293 -35.21 -10.32 5.00
N PRO A 294 -34.30 -10.71 4.10
CA PRO A 294 -34.16 -10.04 2.81
C PRO A 294 -35.40 -10.20 1.92
N LEU A 295 -36.12 -11.30 2.03
CA LEU A 295 -37.34 -11.54 1.21
C LEU A 295 -38.52 -10.74 1.69
N GLU A 296 -38.65 -10.51 2.99
CA GLU A 296 -39.74 -9.64 3.53
C GLU A 296 -39.50 -8.18 3.14
N HIS A 297 -38.27 -7.75 3.05
CA HIS A 297 -37.89 -6.38 2.69
C HIS A 297 -37.60 -6.18 1.19
N GLY A 298 -37.77 -7.22 0.35
CA GLY A 298 -37.56 -7.12 -1.09
C GLY A 298 -36.13 -6.77 -1.47
N LEU A 299 -35.15 -7.21 -0.66
CA LEU A 299 -33.72 -6.98 -0.93
C LEU A 299 -33.20 -7.99 -1.96
N ILE A 300 -32.22 -7.57 -2.76
CA ILE A 300 -31.74 -8.33 -3.90
C ILE A 300 -30.31 -8.84 -3.62
N PHE A 301 -30.15 -10.17 -3.60
CA PHE A 301 -28.89 -10.86 -3.33
C PHE A 301 -27.82 -10.53 -4.38
N GLU A 302 -28.18 -10.41 -5.66
CA GLU A 302 -27.25 -10.14 -6.77
C GLU A 302 -26.60 -8.75 -6.69
N ARG A 303 -27.07 -7.87 -5.82
CA ARG A 303 -26.38 -6.61 -5.48
C ARG A 303 -25.21 -6.83 -4.53
N PHE A 304 -25.23 -7.92 -3.78
CA PHE A 304 -24.17 -8.33 -2.85
C PHE A 304 -23.18 -9.26 -3.54
N LEU A 305 -23.65 -10.34 -4.16
CA LEU A 305 -22.82 -11.29 -4.92
C LEU A 305 -23.46 -11.57 -6.27
N ASN A 306 -22.65 -11.43 -7.31
CA ASN A 306 -23.06 -11.72 -8.69
C ASN A 306 -21.94 -12.55 -9.36
N PRO A 307 -22.21 -13.78 -9.83
CA PRO A 307 -21.24 -14.61 -10.52
C PRO A 307 -20.61 -13.96 -11.76
N ASP A 308 -21.33 -13.06 -12.41
CA ASP A 308 -20.85 -12.35 -13.59
C ASP A 308 -19.90 -11.17 -13.25
N ARG A 309 -19.79 -10.83 -11.95
CA ARG A 309 -18.94 -9.76 -11.46
C ARG A 309 -18.03 -10.26 -10.37
N VAL A 310 -16.77 -10.54 -10.71
CA VAL A 310 -15.76 -10.99 -9.75
C VAL A 310 -15.38 -9.81 -8.84
N SER A 311 -16.07 -9.71 -7.69
CA SER A 311 -15.69 -8.81 -6.59
C SER A 311 -15.83 -9.57 -5.28
N MET A 312 -14.88 -9.36 -4.37
CA MET A 312 -15.02 -9.93 -3.02
C MET A 312 -16.25 -9.34 -2.32
N PRO A 313 -17.01 -10.20 -1.60
CA PRO A 313 -18.10 -9.69 -0.76
C PRO A 313 -17.53 -8.85 0.39
N ASP A 314 -18.32 -7.84 0.79
CA ASP A 314 -17.98 -6.97 1.91
C ASP A 314 -19.18 -6.88 2.85
N PHE A 315 -18.97 -7.29 4.11
CA PHE A 315 -19.96 -7.10 5.18
C PHE A 315 -19.60 -5.90 6.04
N ASP A 316 -20.44 -4.89 5.99
CA ASP A 316 -20.39 -3.77 6.92
C ASP A 316 -21.02 -4.18 8.26
N VAL A 317 -20.23 -4.25 9.33
CA VAL A 317 -20.67 -4.67 10.66
C VAL A 317 -20.45 -3.56 11.68
N ASP A 318 -21.50 -3.19 12.39
CA ASP A 318 -21.46 -2.18 13.44
C ASP A 318 -21.45 -2.85 14.82
N PHE A 319 -20.45 -2.55 15.66
CA PHE A 319 -20.37 -3.01 17.04
C PHE A 319 -20.48 -1.83 18.02
N ASP A 320 -20.93 -2.10 19.27
CA ASP A 320 -20.86 -1.13 20.35
C ASP A 320 -19.43 -0.58 20.47
N GLU A 321 -19.27 0.73 20.27
CA GLU A 321 -17.98 1.42 20.24
C GLU A 321 -17.12 1.11 21.48
N ARG A 322 -17.75 1.02 22.65
CA ARG A 322 -17.06 0.80 23.92
C ARG A 322 -16.40 -0.57 24.04
N ARG A 323 -16.94 -1.56 23.29
CA ARG A 323 -16.48 -2.96 23.39
C ARG A 323 -16.00 -3.54 22.07
N ARG A 324 -15.98 -2.74 20.99
CA ARG A 324 -15.47 -3.16 19.67
C ARG A 324 -14.04 -3.73 19.74
N GLY A 325 -13.18 -3.17 20.61
CA GLY A 325 -11.83 -3.66 20.81
C GLY A 325 -11.72 -5.11 21.27
N GLU A 326 -12.76 -5.63 21.99
CA GLU A 326 -12.80 -7.04 22.41
C GLU A 326 -13.03 -7.97 21.20
N VAL A 327 -13.90 -7.54 20.26
CA VAL A 327 -14.17 -8.31 19.02
C VAL A 327 -12.94 -8.35 18.13
N ILE A 328 -12.24 -7.20 17.95
CA ILE A 328 -10.99 -7.14 17.20
C ILE A 328 -9.97 -8.10 17.79
N ARG A 329 -9.79 -8.09 19.10
CA ARG A 329 -8.86 -9.00 19.78
C ARG A 329 -9.24 -10.46 19.58
N TYR A 330 -10.52 -10.80 19.68
CA TYR A 330 -10.99 -12.17 19.40
C TYR A 330 -10.64 -12.64 17.99
N VAL A 331 -10.80 -11.76 16.99
CA VAL A 331 -10.45 -12.07 15.60
C VAL A 331 -8.94 -12.27 15.46
N SER A 332 -8.12 -11.36 15.99
CA SER A 332 -6.66 -11.48 15.97
C SER A 332 -6.18 -12.77 16.68
N ASP A 333 -6.69 -13.06 17.88
CA ASP A 333 -6.31 -14.24 18.66
C ASP A 333 -6.68 -15.56 17.94
N LYS A 334 -7.78 -15.56 17.16
CA LYS A 334 -8.28 -16.77 16.51
C LYS A 334 -7.77 -16.97 15.09
N TYR A 335 -7.61 -15.91 14.33
CA TYR A 335 -7.31 -15.97 12.90
C TYR A 335 -5.93 -15.41 12.54
N GLY A 336 -5.22 -14.80 13.47
CA GLY A 336 -3.92 -14.18 13.31
C GLY A 336 -3.97 -12.65 13.23
N ASP A 337 -2.80 -12.03 13.36
CA ASP A 337 -2.61 -10.58 13.29
C ASP A 337 -2.20 -10.09 11.89
N ASP A 338 -1.99 -10.99 10.93
CA ASP A 338 -1.46 -10.72 9.59
C ASP A 338 -2.56 -10.37 8.58
#